data_a09019b8d3c5a671be48cca48a7e5334
#
_entry.id   a09019b8d3c5a671be48cca48a7e5334
#
_cell.length_a   1.000
_cell.length_b   1.000
_cell.length_c   1.000
_cell.angle_alpha   90.00
_cell.angle_beta   90.00
_cell.angle_gamma   90.00
#
_symmetry.space_group_name_H-M   'P 1'
#
loop_
_entity.id
_entity.type
_entity.pdbx_description
1 polymer ?
#
loop_
_entity_poly.entity_id
_entity_poly.type
_entity_poly.pdbx_seq_one_letter_code
_entity_poly.pdbx_strand_id
1 'polypeptide(L)'
;LHTPIRRQRQMCIRDSECAAALRGEGFEVVELDAGKDIVSRLKELSPNVVFNALHGRWGEDGCVQGMLEWMGLPYTHSGVLSSALAMDKQKSKQAYAAAGLPVVNSLIVSKEDVMARHVLDAPYVVKPNNEGSSCGIYFVHESVNNPPSLDYDLPDNMMVEQYVKGRELTTTVMGDLALGVTEILTDGWYDYDAKYKVGGSHHEIPANIPQEITDACLNFALKAHDVLGCRGVSRTDFRWDQEQGLSGLILLETNTQPGMTPTSLSPEQAVAKGISFGAFCRWMVEDASCHR
;
A
#
# COMPACT_ATOMS: atom_id res chain seq x y z
N LEU A 1 2.73 16.13 18.19
CA LEU A 1 1.89 17.18 17.56
C LEU A 1 2.17 17.40 16.05
N HIS A 2 3.13 16.71 15.44
CA HIS A 2 3.51 16.95 14.02
C HIS A 2 2.92 15.95 13.00
N THR A 3 2.44 14.80 13.41
CA THR A 3 2.02 13.71 12.51
C THR A 3 0.68 13.98 11.79
N PRO A 4 -0.41 14.46 12.44
CA PRO A 4 -1.69 14.66 11.76
C PRO A 4 -1.66 15.80 10.73
N ILE A 5 -0.96 16.91 11.02
CA ILE A 5 -0.89 18.09 10.14
C ILE A 5 -0.04 17.80 8.89
N ARG A 6 1.02 16.99 9.00
CA ARG A 6 1.82 16.55 7.84
C ARG A 6 1.02 15.60 6.95
N ARG A 7 0.29 14.64 7.51
CA ARG A 7 -0.60 13.73 6.75
C ARG A 7 -1.63 14.52 5.94
N GLN A 8 -2.28 15.51 6.55
CA GLN A 8 -3.30 16.33 5.88
C GLN A 8 -2.72 17.19 4.74
N ARG A 9 -1.52 17.77 4.90
CA ARG A 9 -0.85 18.53 3.82
C ARG A 9 -0.44 17.67 2.64
N GLN A 10 0.02 16.44 2.87
CA GLN A 10 0.40 15.52 1.80
C GLN A 10 -0.81 14.96 1.05
N MET A 11 -1.93 14.73 1.73
CA MET A 11 -3.20 14.41 1.07
C MET A 11 -3.63 15.53 0.12
N CYS A 12 -3.62 16.78 0.54
CA CYS A 12 -3.98 17.93 -0.32
C CYS A 12 -3.09 18.05 -1.58
N ILE A 13 -1.79 17.75 -1.51
CA ILE A 13 -0.89 17.82 -2.68
C ILE A 13 -1.21 16.69 -3.66
N ARG A 14 -1.45 15.48 -3.19
CA ARG A 14 -1.77 14.31 -4.03
C ARG A 14 -3.09 14.48 -4.76
N ASP A 15 -4.11 14.94 -4.07
CA ASP A 15 -5.44 15.16 -4.62
C ASP A 15 -5.40 16.20 -5.74
N SER A 16 -4.66 17.30 -5.57
CA SER A 16 -4.52 18.35 -6.58
C SER A 16 -3.79 17.89 -7.84
N GLU A 17 -2.78 17.00 -7.73
CA GLU A 17 -2.05 16.49 -8.90
C GLU A 17 -2.91 15.51 -9.73
N CYS A 18 -3.66 14.60 -9.08
CA CYS A 18 -4.64 13.76 -9.77
C CYS A 18 -5.75 14.61 -10.41
N ALA A 19 -6.26 15.62 -9.70
CA ALA A 19 -7.28 16.51 -10.22
C ALA A 19 -6.79 17.29 -11.44
N ALA A 20 -5.56 17.82 -11.40
CA ALA A 20 -4.95 18.51 -12.53
C ALA A 20 -4.74 17.59 -13.74
N ALA A 21 -4.27 16.35 -13.50
CA ALA A 21 -4.09 15.35 -14.54
C ALA A 21 -5.43 14.99 -15.21
N LEU A 22 -6.47 14.73 -14.42
CA LEU A 22 -7.81 14.41 -14.95
C LEU A 22 -8.44 15.57 -15.72
N ARG A 23 -8.27 16.82 -15.26
CA ARG A 23 -8.69 18.01 -16.03
C ARG A 23 -7.94 18.10 -17.36
N GLY A 24 -6.63 17.79 -17.37
CA GLY A 24 -5.83 17.71 -18.59
C GLY A 24 -6.32 16.65 -19.57
N GLU A 25 -6.92 15.59 -19.07
CA GLU A 25 -7.55 14.51 -19.84
C GLU A 25 -9.02 14.82 -20.25
N GLY A 26 -9.52 16.01 -19.91
CA GLY A 26 -10.85 16.50 -20.34
C GLY A 26 -11.99 16.17 -19.39
N PHE A 27 -11.74 15.70 -18.17
CA PHE A 27 -12.78 15.48 -17.16
C PHE A 27 -13.13 16.80 -16.44
N GLU A 28 -14.40 16.96 -16.09
CA GLU A 28 -14.85 17.95 -15.11
C GLU A 28 -14.56 17.39 -13.71
N VAL A 29 -13.72 18.06 -12.94
CA VAL A 29 -13.25 17.55 -11.64
C VAL A 29 -13.60 18.51 -10.52
N VAL A 30 -14.36 18.02 -9.54
CA VAL A 30 -14.65 18.68 -8.28
C VAL A 30 -13.85 18.00 -7.16
N GLU A 31 -13.01 18.78 -6.50
CA GLU A 31 -12.25 18.29 -5.34
C GLU A 31 -13.12 18.39 -4.09
N LEU A 32 -13.18 17.28 -3.33
CA LEU A 32 -14.06 17.14 -2.20
C LEU A 32 -13.32 16.58 -1.00
N ASP A 33 -13.20 17.35 0.07
CA ASP A 33 -12.67 16.84 1.35
C ASP A 33 -13.70 15.94 2.05
N ALA A 34 -13.25 14.75 2.47
CA ALA A 34 -14.09 13.71 3.06
C ALA A 34 -14.36 13.96 4.55
N GLY A 35 -15.24 14.91 4.83
CA GLY A 35 -15.75 15.19 6.17
C GLY A 35 -16.97 14.32 6.54
N LYS A 36 -17.55 14.59 7.72
CA LYS A 36 -18.76 13.90 8.21
C LYS A 36 -19.99 14.14 7.33
N ASP A 37 -19.98 15.17 6.50
CA ASP A 37 -21.01 15.60 5.56
C ASP A 37 -20.83 15.03 4.14
N ILE A 38 -19.84 14.14 3.95
CA ILE A 38 -19.46 13.62 2.62
C ILE A 38 -20.65 13.03 1.85
N VAL A 39 -21.53 12.29 2.52
CA VAL A 39 -22.71 11.69 1.89
C VAL A 39 -23.67 12.77 1.33
N SER A 40 -23.93 13.83 2.08
CA SER A 40 -24.79 14.93 1.64
C SER A 40 -24.17 15.68 0.45
N ARG A 41 -22.88 15.97 0.52
CA ARG A 41 -22.13 16.64 -0.55
C ARG A 41 -22.08 15.82 -1.85
N LEU A 42 -21.87 14.51 -1.75
CA LEU A 42 -21.90 13.62 -2.91
C LEU A 42 -23.30 13.54 -3.54
N LYS A 43 -24.37 13.55 -2.72
CA LYS A 43 -25.75 13.61 -3.24
C LYS A 43 -26.05 14.90 -3.98
N GLU A 44 -25.59 16.05 -3.47
CA GLU A 44 -25.76 17.36 -4.10
C GLU A 44 -24.99 17.47 -5.41
N LEU A 45 -23.75 16.96 -5.43
CA LEU A 45 -22.88 16.99 -6.62
C LEU A 45 -23.33 15.99 -7.69
N SER A 46 -23.90 14.83 -7.29
CA SER A 46 -24.32 13.76 -8.20
C SER A 46 -23.23 13.39 -9.22
N PRO A 47 -22.00 13.04 -8.78
CA PRO A 47 -20.90 12.77 -9.70
C PRO A 47 -21.13 11.48 -10.48
N ASN A 48 -20.59 11.38 -11.69
CA ASN A 48 -20.62 10.13 -12.47
C ASN A 48 -19.68 9.07 -11.89
N VAL A 49 -18.54 9.48 -11.35
CA VAL A 49 -17.49 8.64 -10.78
C VAL A 49 -16.83 9.35 -9.61
N VAL A 50 -16.43 8.58 -8.60
CA VAL A 50 -15.61 9.06 -7.49
C VAL A 50 -14.19 8.54 -7.64
N PHE A 51 -13.21 9.43 -7.86
CA PHE A 51 -11.80 9.09 -7.74
C PHE A 51 -11.44 9.11 -6.25
N ASN A 52 -11.24 7.91 -5.66
CA ASN A 52 -10.89 7.80 -4.26
C ASN A 52 -9.38 8.06 -4.07
N ALA A 53 -9.02 9.23 -3.55
CA ALA A 53 -7.64 9.61 -3.23
C ALA A 53 -7.34 9.57 -1.72
N LEU A 54 -8.25 9.05 -0.91
CA LEU A 54 -8.08 8.93 0.53
C LEU A 54 -7.07 7.83 0.87
N HIS A 55 -6.29 8.02 1.94
CA HIS A 55 -5.32 7.06 2.44
C HIS A 55 -5.54 6.72 3.91
N GLY A 56 -5.14 5.50 4.29
CA GLY A 56 -5.23 5.00 5.65
C GLY A 56 -6.66 4.67 6.05
N ARG A 57 -6.92 4.80 7.35
CA ARG A 57 -8.25 4.51 7.92
C ARG A 57 -9.34 5.33 7.25
N TRP A 58 -10.48 4.72 6.99
CA TRP A 58 -11.66 5.16 6.25
C TRP A 58 -11.47 5.16 4.72
N GLY A 59 -10.26 5.43 4.19
CA GLY A 59 -9.99 5.54 2.77
C GLY A 59 -9.63 4.21 2.10
N GLU A 60 -8.83 3.36 2.79
CA GLU A 60 -8.25 2.12 2.25
C GLU A 60 -8.79 0.85 2.91
N ASP A 61 -9.68 0.97 3.90
CA ASP A 61 -10.13 -0.13 4.77
C ASP A 61 -11.51 -0.68 4.44
N GLY A 62 -12.10 -0.27 3.32
CA GLY A 62 -13.44 -0.70 2.88
C GLY A 62 -14.58 0.21 3.34
N CYS A 63 -14.33 1.17 4.26
CA CYS A 63 -15.39 2.02 4.81
C CYS A 63 -15.96 2.98 3.77
N VAL A 64 -15.13 3.78 3.08
CA VAL A 64 -15.58 4.69 2.03
C VAL A 64 -16.13 3.90 0.84
N GLN A 65 -15.51 2.77 0.50
CA GLN A 65 -15.98 1.88 -0.56
C GLN A 65 -17.40 1.38 -0.27
N GLY A 66 -17.69 0.94 0.97
CA GLY A 66 -19.03 0.50 1.37
C GLY A 66 -20.06 1.62 1.33
N MET A 67 -19.68 2.84 1.67
CA MET A 67 -20.57 4.01 1.54
C MET A 67 -20.88 4.29 0.06
N LEU A 68 -19.89 4.23 -0.83
CA LEU A 68 -20.07 4.47 -2.26
C LEU A 68 -20.91 3.37 -2.93
N GLU A 69 -20.70 2.09 -2.55
CA GLU A 69 -21.56 0.96 -2.97
C GLU A 69 -23.03 1.19 -2.58
N TRP A 70 -23.27 1.58 -1.32
CA TRP A 70 -24.63 1.88 -0.83
C TRP A 70 -25.29 3.05 -1.59
N MET A 71 -24.47 4.02 -2.02
CA MET A 71 -24.95 5.17 -2.80
C MET A 71 -25.11 4.86 -4.29
N GLY A 72 -24.62 3.71 -4.77
CA GLY A 72 -24.61 3.36 -6.21
C GLY A 72 -23.67 4.24 -7.04
N LEU A 73 -22.63 4.82 -6.43
CA LEU A 73 -21.67 5.68 -7.09
C LEU A 73 -20.43 4.87 -7.52
N PRO A 74 -20.13 4.77 -8.83
CA PRO A 74 -18.90 4.15 -9.32
C PRO A 74 -17.67 4.82 -8.72
N TYR A 75 -16.66 4.01 -8.36
CA TYR A 75 -15.44 4.52 -7.74
C TYR A 75 -14.20 3.75 -8.20
N THR A 76 -13.05 4.42 -8.10
CA THR A 76 -11.75 3.85 -8.48
C THR A 76 -11.20 2.91 -7.41
N HIS A 77 -10.21 2.09 -7.78
CA HIS A 77 -9.51 1.14 -6.92
C HIS A 77 -10.38 -0.06 -6.47
N SER A 78 -9.88 -0.79 -5.50
CA SER A 78 -10.47 -2.04 -5.01
C SER A 78 -11.77 -1.84 -4.24
N GLY A 79 -12.61 -2.88 -4.22
CA GLY A 79 -13.88 -2.90 -3.52
C GLY A 79 -13.77 -3.07 -2.00
N VAL A 80 -14.92 -3.23 -1.35
CA VAL A 80 -15.05 -3.28 0.12
C VAL A 80 -14.20 -4.40 0.72
N LEU A 81 -14.41 -5.65 0.25
CA LEU A 81 -13.75 -6.82 0.81
C LEU A 81 -12.25 -6.78 0.60
N SER A 82 -11.82 -6.46 -0.61
CA SER A 82 -10.39 -6.40 -0.98
C SER A 82 -9.64 -5.36 -0.17
N SER A 83 -10.24 -4.17 -0.01
CA SER A 83 -9.66 -3.07 0.78
C SER A 83 -9.56 -3.45 2.26
N ALA A 84 -10.62 -4.01 2.84
CA ALA A 84 -10.62 -4.46 4.23
C ALA A 84 -9.62 -5.60 4.47
N LEU A 85 -9.54 -6.56 3.54
CA LEU A 85 -8.63 -7.71 3.62
C LEU A 85 -7.17 -7.28 3.49
N ALA A 86 -6.85 -6.40 2.54
CA ALA A 86 -5.50 -5.88 2.35
C ALA A 86 -5.03 -5.04 3.55
N MET A 87 -5.91 -4.27 4.18
CA MET A 87 -5.59 -3.47 5.36
C MET A 87 -5.25 -4.34 6.58
N ASP A 88 -5.85 -5.52 6.70
CA ASP A 88 -5.53 -6.50 7.77
C ASP A 88 -4.37 -7.40 7.32
N LYS A 89 -3.16 -7.09 7.78
CA LYS A 89 -1.93 -7.81 7.39
C LYS A 89 -1.98 -9.30 7.72
N GLN A 90 -2.60 -9.69 8.83
CA GLN A 90 -2.75 -11.11 9.18
C GLN A 90 -3.68 -11.84 8.21
N LYS A 91 -4.81 -11.23 7.88
CA LYS A 91 -5.80 -11.82 6.97
C LYS A 91 -5.28 -11.90 5.55
N SER A 92 -4.63 -10.84 5.06
CA SER A 92 -4.01 -10.86 3.73
C SER A 92 -2.91 -11.92 3.64
N LYS A 93 -2.04 -12.05 4.65
CA LYS A 93 -1.02 -13.11 4.69
C LYS A 93 -1.61 -14.52 4.72
N GLN A 94 -2.71 -14.73 5.43
CA GLN A 94 -3.43 -16.01 5.41
C GLN A 94 -3.94 -16.35 4.00
N ALA A 95 -4.50 -15.36 3.29
CA ALA A 95 -4.96 -15.53 1.91
C ALA A 95 -3.78 -15.81 0.97
N TYR A 96 -2.67 -15.09 1.08
CA TYR A 96 -1.46 -15.33 0.29
C TYR A 96 -0.88 -16.73 0.53
N ALA A 97 -0.75 -17.15 1.79
CA ALA A 97 -0.24 -18.47 2.14
C ALA A 97 -1.13 -19.59 1.60
N ALA A 98 -2.45 -19.47 1.71
CA ALA A 98 -3.41 -20.41 1.15
C ALA A 98 -3.31 -20.53 -0.37
N ALA A 99 -2.90 -19.46 -1.05
CA ALA A 99 -2.65 -19.45 -2.49
C ALA A 99 -1.21 -19.90 -2.86
N GLY A 100 -0.37 -20.22 -1.90
CA GLY A 100 1.01 -20.64 -2.13
C GLY A 100 1.96 -19.50 -2.50
N LEU A 101 1.63 -18.26 -2.11
CA LEU A 101 2.55 -17.12 -2.22
C LEU A 101 3.54 -17.12 -1.04
N PRO A 102 4.80 -16.71 -1.27
CA PRO A 102 5.84 -16.74 -0.25
C PRO A 102 5.63 -15.62 0.78
N VAL A 103 5.28 -15.96 1.99
CA VAL A 103 5.14 -15.05 3.13
C VAL A 103 5.89 -15.58 4.34
N VAL A 104 6.40 -14.70 5.19
CA VAL A 104 6.96 -15.14 6.48
C VAL A 104 5.86 -15.42 7.49
N ASN A 105 6.15 -16.32 8.41
CA ASN A 105 5.29 -16.55 9.56
C ASN A 105 5.20 -15.30 10.42
N SER A 106 4.00 -15.00 10.89
CA SER A 106 3.72 -13.86 11.76
C SER A 106 2.78 -14.24 12.88
N LEU A 107 2.88 -13.53 14.00
CA LEU A 107 2.03 -13.66 15.16
C LEU A 107 1.29 -12.36 15.40
N ILE A 108 0.04 -12.44 15.85
CA ILE A 108 -0.65 -11.29 16.43
C ILE A 108 -0.54 -11.41 17.94
N VAL A 109 0.01 -10.38 18.54
CA VAL A 109 0.34 -10.34 19.97
C VAL A 109 -0.15 -9.01 20.53
N SER A 110 -0.52 -8.98 21.83
CA SER A 110 -0.86 -7.74 22.47
C SER A 110 0.37 -6.83 22.58
N LYS A 111 0.15 -5.52 22.55
CA LYS A 111 1.22 -4.54 22.79
C LYS A 111 1.92 -4.78 24.13
N GLU A 112 1.16 -5.13 25.17
CA GLU A 112 1.68 -5.44 26.50
C GLU A 112 2.65 -6.64 26.46
N ASP A 113 2.28 -7.74 25.82
CA ASP A 113 3.14 -8.92 25.69
C ASP A 113 4.43 -8.61 24.91
N VAL A 114 4.34 -7.81 23.83
CA VAL A 114 5.53 -7.40 23.04
C VAL A 114 6.51 -6.60 23.89
N MET A 115 6.01 -5.71 24.77
CA MET A 115 6.85 -4.91 25.65
C MET A 115 7.38 -5.70 26.86
N ALA A 116 6.67 -6.77 27.26
CA ALA A 116 7.06 -7.58 28.43
C ALA A 116 8.17 -8.60 28.11
N ARG A 117 8.23 -9.13 26.88
CA ARG A 117 9.18 -10.18 26.49
C ARG A 117 9.43 -10.24 24.98
N HIS A 118 10.54 -10.84 24.59
CA HIS A 118 10.73 -11.24 23.19
C HIS A 118 9.72 -12.35 22.84
N VAL A 119 8.95 -12.13 21.77
CA VAL A 119 7.93 -13.10 21.29
C VAL A 119 8.43 -13.94 20.13
N LEU A 120 9.53 -13.55 19.52
CA LEU A 120 10.30 -14.29 18.51
C LEU A 120 11.78 -14.15 18.81
N ASP A 121 12.59 -15.06 18.25
CA ASP A 121 14.04 -14.90 18.21
C ASP A 121 14.40 -13.74 17.26
N ALA A 122 15.27 -12.86 17.71
CA ALA A 122 15.74 -11.73 16.90
C ALA A 122 16.65 -12.21 15.74
N PRO A 123 16.65 -11.51 14.58
CA PRO A 123 15.97 -10.23 14.33
C PRO A 123 14.50 -10.41 13.91
N TYR A 124 13.65 -9.53 14.37
CA TYR A 124 12.23 -9.52 13.99
C TYR A 124 11.67 -8.10 13.90
N VAL A 125 10.51 -7.96 13.29
CA VAL A 125 9.80 -6.70 13.11
C VAL A 125 8.49 -6.73 13.89
N VAL A 126 8.19 -5.62 14.57
CA VAL A 126 6.90 -5.36 15.22
C VAL A 126 6.23 -4.21 14.49
N LYS A 127 4.96 -4.39 14.12
CA LYS A 127 4.18 -3.36 13.42
C LYS A 127 2.69 -3.49 13.75
N PRO A 128 1.90 -2.42 13.67
CA PRO A 128 0.44 -2.52 13.78
C PRO A 128 -0.14 -3.44 12.70
N ASN A 129 -1.13 -4.27 13.07
CA ASN A 129 -1.77 -5.17 12.10
C ASN A 129 -2.57 -4.42 11.03
N ASN A 130 -3.27 -3.34 11.42
CA ASN A 130 -4.27 -2.65 10.60
C ASN A 130 -3.91 -1.18 10.30
N GLU A 131 -2.63 -0.84 10.24
CA GLU A 131 -2.17 0.51 9.90
C GLU A 131 -1.32 0.51 8.63
N GLY A 132 -1.39 1.63 7.88
CA GLY A 132 -0.61 1.85 6.67
C GLY A 132 0.59 2.77 6.88
N SER A 133 1.28 3.12 5.77
CA SER A 133 2.32 4.16 5.70
C SER A 133 3.55 3.93 6.59
N SER A 134 3.92 2.70 6.90
CA SER A 134 5.07 2.34 7.78
C SER A 134 5.03 2.99 9.17
N CYS A 135 3.84 3.38 9.65
CA CYS A 135 3.69 3.95 10.99
C CYS A 135 3.81 2.86 12.06
N GLY A 136 4.61 3.12 13.10
CA GLY A 136 4.74 2.22 14.23
C GLY A 136 5.47 0.91 13.92
N ILE A 137 6.41 0.92 12.98
CA ILE A 137 7.29 -0.23 12.71
C ILE A 137 8.51 -0.16 13.60
N TYR A 138 8.78 -1.24 14.32
CA TYR A 138 9.93 -1.40 15.20
C TYR A 138 10.75 -2.58 14.75
N PHE A 139 12.04 -2.35 14.56
CA PHE A 139 13.01 -3.41 14.26
C PHE A 139 13.76 -3.82 15.52
N VAL A 140 13.74 -5.12 15.82
CA VAL A 140 14.44 -5.71 16.96
C VAL A 140 15.67 -6.45 16.44
N HIS A 141 16.86 -5.89 16.71
CA HIS A 141 18.14 -6.44 16.28
C HIS A 141 18.59 -7.64 17.14
N GLU A 142 19.44 -8.50 16.59
CA GLU A 142 20.04 -9.65 17.29
C GLU A 142 20.78 -9.27 18.58
N SER A 143 21.36 -8.06 18.64
CA SER A 143 22.12 -7.58 19.79
C SER A 143 21.27 -6.99 20.92
N VAL A 144 19.96 -6.95 20.76
CA VAL A 144 19.04 -6.31 21.72
C VAL A 144 18.56 -7.34 22.73
N ASN A 145 18.96 -7.19 23.99
CA ASN A 145 18.57 -8.10 25.09
C ASN A 145 17.19 -7.80 25.68
N ASN A 146 16.69 -6.57 25.51
CA ASN A 146 15.42 -6.14 26.05
C ASN A 146 14.33 -6.13 24.99
N PRO A 147 13.07 -6.46 25.32
CA PRO A 147 11.95 -6.31 24.42
C PRO A 147 11.79 -4.85 23.99
N PRO A 148 11.17 -4.57 22.82
CA PRO A 148 11.04 -3.21 22.31
C PRO A 148 10.10 -2.38 23.19
N SER A 149 10.42 -1.10 23.36
CA SER A 149 9.51 -0.11 23.93
C SER A 149 8.67 0.49 22.80
N LEU A 150 7.36 0.32 22.88
CA LEU A 150 6.42 0.80 21.86
C LEU A 150 5.74 2.10 22.31
N ASP A 151 5.36 2.95 21.34
CA ASP A 151 4.62 4.18 21.63
C ASP A 151 3.25 3.88 22.23
N TYR A 152 2.80 4.77 23.14
CA TYR A 152 1.56 4.56 23.91
C TYR A 152 0.30 4.56 23.03
N ASP A 153 0.28 5.34 21.97
CA ASP A 153 -0.87 5.53 21.07
C ASP A 153 -1.02 4.45 20.00
N LEU A 154 -0.12 3.45 19.97
CA LEU A 154 -0.26 2.30 19.06
C LEU A 154 -1.42 1.40 19.46
N PRO A 155 -2.06 0.72 18.47
CA PRO A 155 -3.14 -0.23 18.75
C PRO A 155 -2.64 -1.43 19.56
N ASP A 156 -3.58 -2.12 20.25
CA ASP A 156 -3.23 -3.28 21.06
C ASP A 156 -2.76 -4.50 20.23
N ASN A 157 -3.32 -4.68 19.03
CA ASN A 157 -2.97 -5.80 18.16
C ASN A 157 -1.73 -5.46 17.33
N MET A 158 -0.60 -6.02 17.70
CA MET A 158 0.65 -5.89 16.98
C MET A 158 0.96 -7.18 16.20
N MET A 159 1.37 -7.03 14.95
CA MET A 159 1.97 -8.11 14.18
C MET A 159 3.45 -8.18 14.50
N VAL A 160 3.92 -9.38 14.83
CA VAL A 160 5.34 -9.68 15.00
C VAL A 160 5.72 -10.73 13.95
N GLU A 161 6.75 -10.45 13.17
CA GLU A 161 7.20 -11.31 12.09
C GLU A 161 8.71 -11.36 11.98
N GLN A 162 9.25 -12.49 11.49
CA GLN A 162 10.67 -12.63 11.24
C GLN A 162 11.15 -11.54 10.27
N TYR A 163 12.28 -10.93 10.57
CA TYR A 163 12.90 -9.98 9.65
C TYR A 163 13.42 -10.66 8.40
N VAL A 164 13.07 -10.14 7.24
CA VAL A 164 13.62 -10.55 5.95
C VAL A 164 14.68 -9.54 5.54
N LYS A 165 15.93 -9.97 5.51
CA LYS A 165 17.05 -9.12 5.02
C LYS A 165 16.99 -8.94 3.51
N GLY A 166 17.79 -8.01 2.99
CA GLY A 166 17.98 -7.84 1.56
C GLY A 166 17.26 -6.63 0.97
N ARG A 167 17.00 -6.70 -0.33
CA ARG A 167 16.54 -5.59 -1.17
C ARG A 167 15.03 -5.42 -1.07
N GLU A 168 14.54 -4.19 -1.19
CA GLU A 168 13.12 -3.87 -1.20
C GLU A 168 12.63 -3.67 -2.62
N LEU A 169 11.70 -4.50 -3.05
CA LEU A 169 11.15 -4.51 -4.40
C LEU A 169 9.65 -4.25 -4.35
N THR A 170 9.13 -3.63 -5.41
CA THR A 170 7.69 -3.39 -5.50
C THR A 170 7.20 -3.52 -6.93
N THR A 171 5.97 -4.01 -7.09
CA THR A 171 5.31 -4.21 -8.39
C THR A 171 3.89 -3.68 -8.35
N THR A 172 3.54 -2.84 -9.31
CA THR A 172 2.18 -2.35 -9.51
C THR A 172 1.45 -3.24 -10.51
N VAL A 173 0.21 -3.56 -10.18
CA VAL A 173 -0.75 -4.20 -11.08
C VAL A 173 -1.81 -3.16 -11.46
N MET A 174 -2.13 -3.07 -12.74
CA MET A 174 -3.15 -2.22 -13.35
C MET A 174 -4.11 -3.13 -14.12
N GLY A 175 -5.28 -3.41 -13.53
CA GLY A 175 -6.19 -4.44 -14.04
C GLY A 175 -5.55 -5.83 -14.01
N ASP A 176 -5.27 -6.39 -15.18
CA ASP A 176 -4.61 -7.69 -15.39
C ASP A 176 -3.13 -7.57 -15.82
N LEU A 177 -2.58 -6.35 -15.81
CA LEU A 177 -1.23 -6.05 -16.26
C LEU A 177 -0.30 -5.68 -15.10
N ALA A 178 0.76 -6.47 -14.86
CA ALA A 178 1.87 -6.07 -14.01
C ALA A 178 2.80 -5.11 -14.75
N LEU A 179 3.00 -3.90 -14.21
CA LEU A 179 3.69 -2.81 -14.90
C LEU A 179 5.21 -2.97 -14.92
N GLY A 180 5.80 -3.44 -13.84
CA GLY A 180 7.25 -3.61 -13.72
C GLY A 180 7.68 -3.84 -12.28
N VAL A 181 8.98 -3.96 -12.08
CA VAL A 181 9.59 -4.05 -10.75
C VAL A 181 10.44 -2.82 -10.52
N THR A 182 10.18 -2.16 -9.40
CA THR A 182 11.01 -1.06 -8.89
C THR A 182 11.78 -1.54 -7.68
N GLU A 183 13.05 -1.24 -7.61
CA GLU A 183 13.82 -1.32 -6.37
C GLU A 183 13.77 0.01 -5.62
N ILE A 184 13.55 -0.06 -4.33
CA ILE A 184 13.55 1.08 -3.42
C ILE A 184 14.89 1.09 -2.69
N LEU A 185 15.72 2.08 -3.02
CA LEU A 185 17.03 2.28 -2.42
C LEU A 185 16.94 3.35 -1.33
N THR A 186 17.36 3.02 -0.13
CA THR A 186 17.38 3.93 1.03
C THR A 186 18.71 3.82 1.76
N ASP A 187 19.19 4.93 2.33
CA ASP A 187 20.38 4.94 3.19
C ASP A 187 20.13 4.33 4.59
N GLY A 188 19.10 3.50 4.71
CA GLY A 188 18.68 2.87 5.95
C GLY A 188 17.35 2.15 5.80
N TRP A 189 16.52 2.19 6.83
CA TRP A 189 15.18 1.61 6.82
C TRP A 189 14.21 2.47 6.01
N TYR A 190 13.39 1.85 5.16
CA TYR A 190 12.34 2.54 4.39
C TYR A 190 11.15 2.87 5.30
N ASP A 191 11.37 3.83 6.20
CA ASP A 191 10.36 4.34 7.12
C ASP A 191 9.51 5.46 6.50
N TYR A 192 8.65 6.08 7.32
CA TYR A 192 7.79 7.18 6.89
C TYR A 192 8.58 8.37 6.34
N ASP A 193 9.70 8.70 6.98
CA ASP A 193 10.55 9.83 6.57
C ASP A 193 11.26 9.53 5.24
N ALA A 194 11.73 8.30 5.02
CA ALA A 194 12.31 7.85 3.76
C ALA A 194 11.29 7.86 2.60
N LYS A 195 10.02 7.57 2.89
CA LYS A 195 8.93 7.60 1.89
C LYS A 195 8.55 9.01 1.43
N TYR A 196 8.68 10.01 2.30
CA TYR A 196 8.03 11.31 2.08
C TYR A 196 8.95 12.54 2.17
N LYS A 197 10.22 12.40 2.55
CA LYS A 197 11.21 13.48 2.44
C LYS A 197 11.74 13.55 1.02
N VAL A 198 11.96 14.74 0.52
CA VAL A 198 12.67 14.96 -0.75
C VAL A 198 14.08 14.38 -0.62
N GLY A 199 14.42 13.39 -1.47
CA GLY A 199 15.68 12.67 -1.42
C GLY A 199 15.75 11.57 -0.34
N GLY A 200 14.62 11.19 0.28
CA GLY A 200 14.57 10.13 1.31
C GLY A 200 14.66 8.70 0.75
N SER A 201 14.31 8.51 -0.51
CA SER A 201 14.49 7.26 -1.25
C SER A 201 14.87 7.54 -2.69
N HIS A 202 15.57 6.60 -3.30
CA HIS A 202 15.83 6.58 -4.74
C HIS A 202 15.16 5.34 -5.34
N HIS A 203 14.54 5.50 -6.52
CA HIS A 203 13.82 4.43 -7.19
C HIS A 203 14.57 3.99 -8.44
N GLU A 204 14.90 2.72 -8.56
CA GLU A 204 15.49 2.14 -9.76
C GLU A 204 14.43 1.37 -10.55
N ILE A 205 14.09 1.88 -11.73
CA ILE A 205 13.07 1.33 -12.64
C ILE A 205 13.65 1.19 -14.05
N PRO A 206 13.69 0.00 -14.65
CA PRO A 206 13.45 -1.30 -14.02
C PRO A 206 14.53 -1.61 -12.97
N ALA A 207 14.18 -2.38 -11.94
CA ALA A 207 15.12 -2.84 -10.93
C ALA A 207 16.23 -3.67 -11.56
N ASN A 208 17.49 -3.45 -11.14
CA ASN A 208 18.64 -4.22 -11.61
C ASN A 208 18.74 -5.56 -10.85
N ILE A 209 17.90 -6.52 -11.22
CA ILE A 209 17.77 -7.85 -10.60
C ILE A 209 17.75 -8.95 -11.67
N PRO A 210 18.04 -10.22 -11.31
CA PRO A 210 17.92 -11.34 -12.25
C PRO A 210 16.50 -11.45 -12.83
N GLN A 211 16.42 -11.86 -14.11
CA GLN A 211 15.14 -12.01 -14.82
C GLN A 211 14.17 -12.95 -14.08
N GLU A 212 14.67 -14.04 -13.50
CA GLU A 212 13.88 -14.97 -12.70
C GLU A 212 13.16 -14.27 -11.52
N ILE A 213 13.84 -13.35 -10.84
CA ILE A 213 13.25 -12.57 -9.73
C ILE A 213 12.26 -11.54 -10.26
N THR A 214 12.56 -10.90 -11.39
CA THR A 214 11.62 -10.01 -12.08
C THR A 214 10.33 -10.74 -12.41
N ASP A 215 10.42 -11.90 -13.06
CA ASP A 215 9.27 -12.71 -13.47
C ASP A 215 8.46 -13.18 -12.24
N ALA A 216 9.15 -13.57 -11.17
CA ALA A 216 8.51 -13.95 -9.91
C ALA A 216 7.76 -12.78 -9.26
N CYS A 217 8.35 -11.59 -9.17
CA CYS A 217 7.68 -10.40 -8.64
C CYS A 217 6.41 -10.06 -9.43
N LEU A 218 6.49 -10.06 -10.77
CA LEU A 218 5.33 -9.80 -11.64
C LEU A 218 4.21 -10.82 -11.41
N ASN A 219 4.56 -12.12 -11.41
CA ASN A 219 3.59 -13.20 -11.22
C ASN A 219 2.99 -13.21 -9.81
N PHE A 220 3.79 -12.96 -8.78
CA PHE A 220 3.30 -12.92 -7.40
C PHE A 220 2.42 -11.70 -7.15
N ALA A 221 2.72 -10.54 -7.76
CA ALA A 221 1.87 -9.36 -7.66
C ALA A 221 0.51 -9.57 -8.34
N LEU A 222 0.47 -10.14 -9.54
CA LEU A 222 -0.78 -10.51 -10.21
C LEU A 222 -1.58 -11.50 -9.38
N LYS A 223 -0.94 -12.55 -8.86
CA LYS A 223 -1.60 -13.54 -8.01
C LYS A 223 -2.10 -12.95 -6.69
N ALA A 224 -1.33 -12.06 -6.06
CA ALA A 224 -1.76 -11.37 -4.85
C ALA A 224 -2.96 -10.45 -5.10
N HIS A 225 -2.96 -9.73 -6.23
CA HIS A 225 -4.08 -8.92 -6.70
C HIS A 225 -5.36 -9.76 -6.85
N ASP A 226 -5.26 -10.90 -7.53
CA ASP A 226 -6.39 -11.81 -7.76
C ASP A 226 -6.90 -12.45 -6.46
N VAL A 227 -5.99 -12.98 -5.63
CA VAL A 227 -6.33 -13.66 -4.35
C VAL A 227 -7.07 -12.75 -3.38
N LEU A 228 -6.71 -11.45 -3.34
CA LEU A 228 -7.44 -10.48 -2.53
C LEU A 228 -8.72 -9.99 -3.20
N GLY A 229 -8.97 -10.35 -4.46
CA GLY A 229 -10.07 -9.83 -5.26
C GLY A 229 -9.91 -8.34 -5.56
N CYS A 230 -8.69 -7.87 -5.71
CA CYS A 230 -8.39 -6.49 -6.07
C CYS A 230 -8.87 -6.18 -7.48
N ARG A 231 -9.02 -4.90 -7.76
CA ARG A 231 -9.31 -4.33 -9.08
C ARG A 231 -8.67 -2.95 -9.20
N GLY A 232 -8.76 -2.37 -10.39
CA GLY A 232 -8.12 -1.09 -10.65
C GLY A 232 -6.60 -1.22 -10.48
N VAL A 233 -6.03 -0.40 -9.63
CA VAL A 233 -4.60 -0.40 -9.35
C VAL A 233 -4.32 -0.95 -7.96
N SER A 234 -3.35 -1.86 -7.85
CA SER A 234 -2.77 -2.27 -6.57
C SER A 234 -1.24 -2.31 -6.68
N ARG A 235 -0.54 -2.27 -5.54
CA ARG A 235 0.91 -2.37 -5.49
C ARG A 235 1.31 -3.40 -4.44
N THR A 236 2.10 -4.39 -4.84
CA THR A 236 2.61 -5.43 -3.96
C THR A 236 4.07 -5.18 -3.64
N ASP A 237 4.40 -5.19 -2.36
CA ASP A 237 5.72 -4.89 -1.83
C ASP A 237 6.39 -6.19 -1.37
N PHE A 238 7.70 -6.34 -1.68
CA PHE A 238 8.51 -7.54 -1.44
C PHE A 238 9.81 -7.19 -0.73
N ARG A 239 10.36 -8.19 -0.02
CA ARG A 239 11.78 -8.22 0.39
C ARG A 239 12.45 -9.39 -0.31
N TRP A 240 13.66 -9.17 -0.80
CA TRP A 240 14.42 -10.20 -1.48
C TRP A 240 15.83 -10.36 -0.90
N ASP A 241 16.04 -11.49 -0.21
CA ASP A 241 17.37 -11.94 0.21
C ASP A 241 18.07 -12.60 -0.97
N GLN A 242 18.93 -11.84 -1.64
CA GLN A 242 19.65 -12.31 -2.83
C GLN A 242 20.55 -13.53 -2.59
N GLU A 243 21.00 -13.76 -1.34
CA GLU A 243 21.82 -14.93 -1.01
C GLU A 243 21.04 -16.25 -1.09
N GLN A 244 19.72 -16.17 -0.98
CA GLN A 244 18.82 -17.32 -1.06
C GLN A 244 18.16 -17.47 -2.45
N GLY A 245 18.53 -16.64 -3.43
CA GLY A 245 17.92 -16.69 -4.76
C GLY A 245 16.41 -16.50 -4.73
N LEU A 246 15.68 -17.31 -5.51
CA LEU A 246 14.21 -17.20 -5.60
C LEU A 246 13.52 -17.51 -4.25
N SER A 247 14.04 -18.42 -3.45
CA SER A 247 13.44 -18.74 -2.14
C SER A 247 13.54 -17.59 -1.12
N GLY A 248 14.44 -16.62 -1.37
CA GLY A 248 14.57 -15.41 -0.57
C GLY A 248 13.60 -14.30 -0.94
N LEU A 249 12.76 -14.47 -1.98
CA LEU A 249 11.75 -13.49 -2.36
C LEU A 249 10.49 -13.67 -1.53
N ILE A 250 10.17 -12.70 -0.69
CA ILE A 250 9.07 -12.74 0.27
C ILE A 250 8.12 -11.58 0.00
N LEU A 251 6.82 -11.87 -0.10
CA LEU A 251 5.75 -10.90 -0.19
C LEU A 251 5.43 -10.32 1.19
N LEU A 252 5.42 -9.00 1.32
CA LEU A 252 5.13 -8.30 2.56
C LEU A 252 3.65 -7.92 2.69
N GLU A 253 3.15 -7.15 1.72
CA GLU A 253 1.78 -6.61 1.70
C GLU A 253 1.36 -6.20 0.28
N THR A 254 0.05 -6.00 0.08
CA THR A 254 -0.51 -5.39 -1.13
C THR A 254 -1.31 -4.15 -0.74
N ASN A 255 -0.96 -3.03 -1.34
CA ASN A 255 -1.66 -1.75 -1.17
C ASN A 255 -2.74 -1.64 -2.25
N THR A 256 -4.01 -1.58 -1.84
CA THR A 256 -5.15 -1.44 -2.76
C THR A 256 -5.37 -0.01 -3.22
N GLN A 257 -4.69 0.96 -2.60
CA GLN A 257 -4.76 2.37 -2.93
C GLN A 257 -3.37 3.01 -2.84
N PRO A 258 -2.47 2.66 -3.79
CA PRO A 258 -1.10 3.14 -3.76
C PRO A 258 -1.03 4.66 -3.94
N GLY A 259 0.09 5.26 -3.55
CA GLY A 259 0.34 6.69 -3.71
C GLY A 259 0.21 7.13 -5.17
N MET A 260 -0.43 8.29 -5.39
CA MET A 260 -0.82 8.82 -6.69
C MET A 260 -0.23 10.23 -6.96
N THR A 261 1.01 10.48 -6.55
CA THR A 261 1.76 11.63 -7.09
C THR A 261 2.59 11.18 -8.31
N PRO A 262 2.98 12.07 -9.22
CA PRO A 262 3.83 11.72 -10.37
C PRO A 262 5.13 11.01 -9.98
N THR A 263 5.64 11.24 -8.77
CA THR A 263 6.85 10.64 -8.19
C THR A 263 6.54 9.46 -7.26
N SER A 264 5.30 8.97 -7.24
CA SER A 264 4.94 7.75 -6.51
C SER A 264 5.25 6.52 -7.34
N LEU A 265 5.54 5.41 -6.65
CA LEU A 265 6.00 4.14 -7.25
C LEU A 265 5.09 3.61 -8.39
N SER A 266 3.77 3.67 -8.20
CA SER A 266 2.84 3.17 -9.22
C SER A 266 2.78 4.05 -10.47
N PRO A 267 2.64 5.39 -10.38
CA PRO A 267 2.78 6.27 -11.53
C PRO A 267 4.13 6.18 -12.23
N GLU A 268 5.25 6.07 -11.50
CA GLU A 268 6.58 5.92 -12.11
C GLU A 268 6.68 4.62 -12.92
N GLN A 269 6.13 3.50 -12.43
CA GLN A 269 6.07 2.25 -13.18
C GLN A 269 5.19 2.36 -14.42
N ALA A 270 4.06 3.07 -14.35
CA ALA A 270 3.21 3.35 -15.50
C ALA A 270 3.98 4.15 -16.58
N VAL A 271 4.68 5.21 -16.17
CA VAL A 271 5.52 6.01 -17.08
C VAL A 271 6.64 5.16 -17.72
N ALA A 272 7.30 4.29 -16.96
CA ALA A 272 8.31 3.35 -17.49
C ALA A 272 7.73 2.38 -18.52
N LYS A 273 6.42 2.11 -18.48
CA LYS A 273 5.68 1.34 -19.51
C LYS A 273 5.13 2.21 -20.66
N GLY A 274 5.42 3.51 -20.68
CA GLY A 274 4.93 4.44 -21.70
C GLY A 274 3.52 4.97 -21.46
N ILE A 275 2.94 4.75 -20.26
CA ILE A 275 1.62 5.26 -19.87
C ILE A 275 1.84 6.56 -19.10
N SER A 276 1.42 7.70 -19.67
CA SER A 276 1.53 9.00 -18.98
C SER A 276 0.70 9.03 -17.69
N PHE A 277 1.06 9.92 -16.75
CA PHE A 277 0.30 10.06 -15.50
C PHE A 277 -1.18 10.41 -15.74
N GLY A 278 -1.46 11.28 -16.73
CA GLY A 278 -2.84 11.59 -17.13
C GLY A 278 -3.57 10.37 -17.67
N ALA A 279 -2.95 9.61 -18.58
CA ALA A 279 -3.54 8.39 -19.13
C ALA A 279 -3.77 7.31 -18.04
N PHE A 280 -2.87 7.22 -17.05
CA PHE A 280 -3.02 6.33 -15.90
C PHE A 280 -4.23 6.72 -15.03
N CYS A 281 -4.38 8.00 -14.70
CA CYS A 281 -5.54 8.51 -13.97
C CYS A 281 -6.85 8.34 -14.78
N ARG A 282 -6.83 8.60 -16.10
CA ARG A 282 -7.97 8.38 -17.00
C ARG A 282 -8.42 6.92 -16.96
N TRP A 283 -7.49 5.99 -17.14
CA TRP A 283 -7.81 4.57 -17.14
C TRP A 283 -8.49 4.15 -15.82
N MET A 284 -8.03 4.66 -14.69
CA MET A 284 -8.64 4.36 -13.39
C MET A 284 -10.09 4.86 -13.29
N VAL A 285 -10.38 6.03 -13.88
CA VAL A 285 -11.76 6.55 -13.95
C VAL A 285 -12.62 5.72 -14.88
N GLU A 286 -12.08 5.28 -16.02
CA GLU A 286 -12.78 4.43 -16.99
C GLU A 286 -13.04 3.00 -16.45
N ASP A 287 -12.14 2.48 -15.60
CA ASP A 287 -12.29 1.19 -14.90
C ASP A 287 -13.29 1.27 -13.72
N ALA A 288 -13.61 2.46 -13.23
CA ALA A 288 -14.42 2.65 -12.04
C ALA A 288 -15.84 2.04 -12.19
N SER A 289 -16.32 1.39 -11.13
CA SER A 289 -17.66 0.79 -11.10
C SER A 289 -18.14 0.58 -9.66
N CYS A 290 -19.43 0.19 -9.50
CA CYS A 290 -20.00 -0.38 -8.28
C CYS A 290 -20.09 -1.90 -8.37
N HIS A 291 -20.56 -2.53 -7.30
CA HIS A 291 -20.80 -3.98 -7.20
C HIS A 291 -19.52 -4.81 -7.35
N ARG A 292 -18.52 -4.47 -6.57
CA ARG A 292 -17.19 -5.06 -6.63
C ARG A 292 -16.78 -5.81 -5.38
#